data_c4747288096c42f93f44d5f6aad6d522
#
_entry.id   c4747288096c42f93f44d5f6aad6d522
#
_cell.length_a   1.000
_cell.length_b   1.000
_cell.length_c   1.000
_cell.angle_alpha   90.00
_cell.angle_beta   90.00
_cell.angle_gamma   90.00
#
_symmetry.space_group_name_H-M   'P 1'
#
loop_
_entity.id
_entity.type
_entity.pdbx_description
1 polymer ?
#
loop_
_entity_poly.entity_id
_entity_poly.type
_entity_poly.pdbx_seq_one_letter_code
_entity_poly.pdbx_strand_id
1 'polypeptide(L)'
;MDKKPRCYLSGAITGVKHADKLFARAEEKLELLGYDVVNPYKFGEHLKKEYAKENKVPKYENYMRGDIELLINCDAIYLLENWGTSRGARLEKKIAEVLNMQIMTD
;
A
#
# COMPACT_ATOMS: atom_id res chain seq x y z
N MET A 1 -20.96 -17.23 2.81
CA MET A 1 -20.66 -16.11 1.93
C MET A 1 -19.17 -15.87 1.88
N ASP A 2 -18.62 -15.92 0.71
CA ASP A 2 -17.17 -15.82 0.56
C ASP A 2 -16.72 -14.37 0.63
N LYS A 3 -15.80 -14.11 1.51
CA LYS A 3 -15.15 -12.81 1.55
C LYS A 3 -14.13 -12.73 0.43
N LYS A 4 -14.06 -11.58 -0.21
CA LYS A 4 -12.98 -11.33 -1.16
C LYS A 4 -11.64 -11.31 -0.43
N PRO A 5 -10.59 -11.91 -1.01
CA PRO A 5 -9.27 -11.78 -0.41
C PRO A 5 -8.81 -10.33 -0.47
N ARG A 6 -8.13 -9.90 0.58
CA ARG A 6 -7.63 -8.53 0.68
C ARG A 6 -6.22 -8.44 0.14
N CYS A 7 -5.99 -7.47 -0.72
CA CYS A 7 -4.68 -7.28 -1.35
C CYS A 7 -4.16 -5.88 -1.08
N TYR A 8 -2.94 -5.80 -0.53
CA TYR A 8 -2.25 -4.55 -0.24
C TYR A 8 -1.37 -4.15 -1.43
N LEU A 9 -1.45 -2.88 -1.83
CA LEU A 9 -0.62 -2.35 -2.91
C LEU A 9 0.70 -1.82 -2.34
N SER A 10 1.82 -2.26 -2.90
CA SER A 10 3.13 -1.83 -2.45
C SER A 10 3.96 -1.31 -3.60
N GLY A 11 4.52 -0.11 -3.45
CA GLY A 11 5.32 0.53 -4.47
C GLY A 11 5.87 1.86 -4.01
N ALA A 12 6.66 2.50 -4.87
CA ALA A 12 7.25 3.79 -4.55
C ALA A 12 6.21 4.91 -4.65
N ILE A 13 6.17 5.77 -3.64
CA ILE A 13 5.27 6.92 -3.58
C ILE A 13 6.08 8.22 -3.56
N THR A 14 7.03 8.33 -2.63
CA THR A 14 7.82 9.54 -2.43
C THR A 14 8.62 9.89 -3.68
N GLY A 15 8.42 11.10 -4.18
CA GLY A 15 9.15 11.60 -5.35
C GLY A 15 8.71 10.99 -6.67
N VAL A 16 7.66 10.18 -6.68
CA VAL A 16 7.17 9.53 -7.90
C VAL A 16 6.07 10.40 -8.52
N LYS A 17 6.31 10.79 -9.76
CA LYS A 17 5.34 11.57 -10.54
C LYS A 17 4.12 10.70 -10.84
N HIS A 18 2.93 11.22 -10.56
CA HIS A 18 1.67 10.53 -10.80
C HIS A 18 1.52 9.22 -10.01
N ALA A 19 2.08 9.16 -8.78
CA ALA A 19 1.91 7.99 -7.92
C ALA A 19 0.44 7.68 -7.67
N ASP A 20 -0.39 8.71 -7.52
CA ASP A 20 -1.84 8.56 -7.36
C ASP A 20 -2.46 7.73 -8.49
N LYS A 21 -2.06 8.01 -9.72
CA LYS A 21 -2.58 7.31 -10.91
C LYS A 21 -2.07 5.89 -11.00
N LEU A 22 -0.80 5.68 -10.65
CA LEU A 22 -0.22 4.33 -10.66
C LEU A 22 -0.92 3.42 -9.67
N PHE A 23 -1.17 3.92 -8.47
CA PHE A 23 -1.86 3.15 -7.44
C PHE A 23 -3.33 2.95 -7.78
N ALA A 24 -4.00 3.98 -8.33
CA ALA A 24 -5.40 3.86 -8.75
C ALA A 24 -5.59 2.82 -9.85
N ARG A 25 -4.65 2.78 -10.79
CA ARG A 25 -4.69 1.81 -11.89
C ARG A 25 -4.51 0.37 -11.38
N ALA A 26 -3.59 0.18 -10.45
CA ALA A 26 -3.38 -1.13 -9.84
C ALA A 26 -4.59 -1.56 -9.02
N GLU A 27 -5.21 -0.63 -8.30
CA GLU A 27 -6.42 -0.91 -7.54
C GLU A 27 -7.54 -1.39 -8.45
N GLU A 28 -7.79 -0.68 -9.55
CA GLU A 28 -8.82 -1.04 -10.51
C GLU A 28 -8.59 -2.43 -11.09
N LYS A 29 -7.35 -2.71 -11.50
CA LYS A 29 -6.98 -4.01 -12.05
C LYS A 29 -7.28 -5.15 -11.10
N LEU A 30 -6.91 -4.99 -9.83
CA LEU A 30 -7.10 -6.04 -8.84
C LEU A 30 -8.56 -6.19 -8.41
N GLU A 31 -9.31 -5.09 -8.38
CA GLU A 31 -10.74 -5.15 -8.11
C GLU A 31 -11.46 -5.96 -9.18
N LEU A 32 -11.07 -5.78 -10.45
CA LEU A 32 -11.62 -6.57 -11.54
C LEU A 32 -11.28 -8.05 -11.42
N LEU A 33 -10.18 -8.39 -10.75
CA LEU A 33 -9.79 -9.77 -10.50
C LEU A 33 -10.45 -10.36 -9.25
N GLY A 34 -11.26 -9.57 -8.55
CA GLY A 34 -12.01 -10.06 -7.40
C GLY A 34 -11.39 -9.79 -6.04
N TYR A 35 -10.40 -8.92 -5.95
CA TYR A 35 -9.77 -8.57 -4.68
C TYR A 35 -10.45 -7.37 -4.03
N ASP A 36 -10.41 -7.35 -2.69
CA ASP A 36 -10.70 -6.17 -1.90
C ASP A 36 -9.35 -5.48 -1.70
N VAL A 37 -9.17 -4.31 -2.29
CA VAL A 37 -7.86 -3.68 -2.39
C VAL A 37 -7.64 -2.65 -1.29
N VAL A 38 -6.46 -2.75 -0.64
CA VAL A 38 -6.01 -1.78 0.35
C VAL A 38 -4.95 -0.90 -0.30
N ASN A 39 -5.26 0.37 -0.49
CA ASN A 39 -4.41 1.32 -1.19
C ASN A 39 -3.76 2.29 -0.20
N PRO A 40 -2.45 2.12 0.11
CA PRO A 40 -1.78 2.98 1.09
C PRO A 40 -1.64 4.43 0.63
N TYR A 41 -1.72 4.70 -0.66
CA TYR A 41 -1.71 6.08 -1.13
C TYR A 41 -2.92 6.85 -0.58
N LYS A 42 -4.10 6.24 -0.61
CA LYS A 42 -5.32 6.84 -0.05
C LYS A 42 -5.20 7.04 1.46
N PHE A 43 -4.64 6.05 2.14
CA PHE A 43 -4.38 6.16 3.58
C PHE A 43 -3.45 7.33 3.88
N GLY A 44 -2.38 7.48 3.11
CA GLY A 44 -1.41 8.57 3.28
C GLY A 44 -2.04 9.95 3.11
N GLU A 45 -2.92 10.10 2.12
CA GLU A 45 -3.64 11.36 1.90
C GLU A 45 -4.56 11.67 3.08
N HIS A 46 -5.24 10.66 3.60
CA HIS A 46 -6.09 10.82 4.78
C HIS A 46 -5.25 11.23 6.02
N LEU A 47 -4.11 10.59 6.22
CA LEU A 47 -3.21 10.87 7.33
C LEU A 47 -2.72 12.32 7.29
N LYS A 48 -2.37 12.82 6.09
CA LYS A 48 -1.96 14.22 5.90
C LYS A 48 -3.04 15.18 6.37
N LYS A 49 -4.29 14.90 6.00
CA LYS A 49 -5.43 15.75 6.37
C LYS A 49 -5.65 15.75 7.88
N GLU A 50 -5.55 14.59 8.52
CA GLU A 50 -5.72 14.50 9.97
C GLU A 50 -4.63 15.26 10.71
N TYR A 51 -3.38 15.13 10.28
CA TYR A 51 -2.27 15.85 10.90
C TYR A 51 -2.39 17.35 10.68
N ALA A 52 -2.87 17.78 9.51
CA ALA A 52 -3.04 19.20 9.19
C ALA A 52 -4.02 19.92 10.12
N LYS A 53 -4.99 19.20 10.67
CA LYS A 53 -5.94 19.77 11.63
C LYS A 53 -5.23 20.28 12.88
N GLU A 54 -4.07 19.72 13.21
CA GLU A 54 -3.27 20.13 14.36
C GLU A 54 -2.01 20.88 13.93
N ASN A 55 -1.97 21.38 12.69
CA ASN A 55 -0.84 22.09 12.10
C ASN A 55 0.44 21.25 12.11
N LYS A 56 0.30 19.96 11.87
CA LYS A 56 1.41 19.01 11.84
C LYS A 56 1.53 18.35 10.47
N VAL A 57 2.71 17.81 10.19
CA VAL A 57 3.00 17.06 8.96
C VAL A 57 3.48 15.67 9.40
N PRO A 58 2.91 14.59 8.83
CA PRO A 58 3.36 13.24 9.20
C PRO A 58 4.80 13.02 8.78
N LYS A 59 5.54 12.31 9.61
CA LYS A 59 6.90 11.86 9.28
C LYS A 59 6.84 10.51 8.60
N TYR A 60 7.95 10.09 8.01
CA TYR A 60 8.05 8.80 7.33
C TYR A 60 7.57 7.65 8.22
N GLU A 61 8.01 7.61 9.49
CA GLU A 61 7.62 6.54 10.40
C GLU A 61 6.11 6.52 10.69
N ASN A 62 5.44 7.68 10.63
CA ASN A 62 3.99 7.72 10.81
C ASN A 62 3.27 7.02 9.67
N TYR A 63 3.72 7.26 8.43
CA TYR A 63 3.17 6.56 7.26
C TYR A 63 3.45 5.06 7.35
N MET A 64 4.69 4.69 7.66
CA MET A 64 5.08 3.29 7.68
C MET A 64 4.37 2.48 8.77
N ARG A 65 4.16 3.07 9.94
CA ARG A 65 3.41 2.37 11.01
C ARG A 65 2.00 2.03 10.54
N GLY A 66 1.32 2.99 9.92
CA GLY A 66 -0.02 2.77 9.40
C GLY A 66 -0.05 1.78 8.23
N ASP A 67 0.91 1.92 7.32
CA ASP A 67 1.00 1.03 6.16
C ASP A 67 1.22 -0.42 6.58
N ILE A 68 2.13 -0.65 7.54
CA ILE A 68 2.41 -2.00 8.03
C ILE A 68 1.18 -2.59 8.71
N GLU A 69 0.47 -1.79 9.49
CA GLU A 69 -0.78 -2.25 10.13
C GLU A 69 -1.81 -2.67 9.08
N LEU A 70 -1.94 -1.90 8.00
CA LEU A 70 -2.83 -2.26 6.90
C LEU A 70 -2.39 -3.55 6.21
N LEU A 71 -1.08 -3.66 5.96
CA LEU A 71 -0.51 -4.82 5.27
C LEU A 71 -0.73 -6.13 6.01
N ILE A 72 -0.48 -6.15 7.31
CA ILE A 72 -0.57 -7.40 8.08
C ILE A 72 -1.99 -7.94 8.18
N ASN A 73 -2.98 -7.13 7.85
CA ASN A 73 -4.38 -7.55 7.82
C ASN A 73 -4.85 -7.97 6.42
N CYS A 74 -3.94 -8.11 5.48
CA CYS A 74 -4.24 -8.54 4.13
C CYS A 74 -3.81 -9.98 3.88
N ASP A 75 -4.36 -10.58 2.83
CA ASP A 75 -4.05 -11.95 2.41
C ASP A 75 -2.93 -11.96 1.37
N ALA A 76 -2.78 -10.86 0.65
CA ALA A 76 -1.85 -10.76 -0.47
C ALA A 76 -1.22 -9.38 -0.54
N ILE A 77 -0.06 -9.32 -1.16
CA ILE A 77 0.62 -8.07 -1.50
C ILE A 77 0.82 -8.03 -3.02
N TYR A 78 0.55 -6.87 -3.61
CA TYR A 78 0.79 -6.65 -5.03
C TYR A 78 1.89 -5.61 -5.18
N LEU A 79 3.01 -6.02 -5.77
CA LEU A 79 4.18 -5.17 -5.94
C LEU A 79 4.07 -4.41 -7.26
N LEU A 80 3.92 -3.08 -7.19
CA LEU A 80 3.94 -2.25 -8.38
C LEU A 80 5.33 -2.33 -9.03
N GLU A 81 5.42 -2.04 -10.32
CA GLU A 81 6.66 -2.17 -11.09
C GLU A 81 7.85 -1.48 -10.43
N ASN A 82 7.62 -0.32 -9.78
CA ASN A 82 8.69 0.47 -9.15
C ASN A 82 9.03 0.09 -7.72
N TRP A 83 8.52 -1.04 -7.21
CA TRP A 83 8.69 -1.40 -5.79
C TRP A 83 10.14 -1.49 -5.36
N GLY A 84 11.02 -1.95 -6.25
CA GLY A 84 12.42 -2.21 -5.93
C GLY A 84 13.23 -0.96 -5.59
N THR A 85 12.75 0.22 -5.98
CA THR A 85 13.40 1.50 -5.70
C THR A 85 12.93 2.12 -4.38
N SER A 86 11.94 1.53 -3.75
CA SER A 86 11.32 2.05 -2.54
C SER A 86 11.79 1.27 -1.31
N ARG A 87 12.37 1.98 -0.35
CA ARG A 87 12.77 1.39 0.92
C ARG A 87 11.58 0.78 1.65
N GLY A 88 10.46 1.51 1.67
CA GLY A 88 9.23 1.05 2.31
C GLY A 88 8.65 -0.19 1.64
N ALA A 89 8.60 -0.18 0.31
CA ALA A 89 8.05 -1.32 -0.44
C ALA A 89 8.91 -2.57 -0.26
N ARG A 90 10.23 -2.41 -0.22
CA ARG A 90 11.14 -3.53 0.03
C ARG A 90 10.90 -4.14 1.41
N LEU A 91 10.69 -3.30 2.42
CA LEU A 91 10.37 -3.77 3.77
C LEU A 91 9.02 -4.48 3.79
N GLU A 92 8.02 -3.92 3.12
CA GLU A 92 6.68 -4.51 3.05
C GLU A 92 6.72 -5.89 2.39
N LYS A 93 7.50 -6.03 1.32
CA LYS A 93 7.69 -7.34 0.69
C LYS A 93 8.30 -8.35 1.66
N LYS A 94 9.28 -7.91 2.44
CA LYS A 94 9.93 -8.78 3.43
C LYS A 94 8.94 -9.25 4.49
N ILE A 95 8.10 -8.34 4.98
CA ILE A 95 7.06 -8.68 5.94
C ILE A 95 6.08 -9.69 5.34
N ALA A 96 5.66 -9.46 4.10
CA ALA A 96 4.75 -10.37 3.41
C ALA A 96 5.35 -11.77 3.28
N GLU A 97 6.64 -11.86 2.97
CA GLU A 97 7.35 -13.15 2.90
C GLU A 97 7.33 -13.88 4.24
N VAL A 98 7.64 -13.15 5.31
CA VAL A 98 7.68 -13.74 6.67
C VAL A 98 6.31 -14.23 7.10
N LEU A 99 5.25 -13.54 6.69
CA LEU A 99 3.88 -13.87 7.04
C LEU A 99 3.22 -14.87 6.07
N ASN A 100 3.97 -15.39 5.11
CA ASN A 100 3.47 -16.32 4.09
C ASN A 100 2.27 -15.77 3.29
N MET A 101 2.29 -14.46 3.03
CA MET A 101 1.27 -13.84 2.21
C MET A 101 1.50 -14.17 0.74
N GLN A 102 0.44 -14.21 -0.04
CA GLN A 102 0.55 -14.34 -1.50
C GLN A 102 1.25 -13.09 -2.06
N ILE A 103 2.30 -13.29 -2.86
CA ILE A 103 3.04 -12.17 -3.46
C ILE A 103 2.76 -12.13 -4.94
N MET A 104 2.21 -11.01 -5.41
CA MET A 104 1.91 -10.79 -6.82
C MET A 104 2.74 -9.62 -7.34
N THR A 105 3.06 -9.65 -8.61
CA THR A 105 3.82 -8.58 -9.26
C THR A 105 3.13 -8.14 -10.54
N ASP A 106 3.49 -6.95 -10.99
CA ASP A 106 3.05 -6.46 -12.30
C ASP A 106 3.53 -7.37 -13.41
#